data_cdf116b48db698f5000ea0e6a477dbaa
#
_entry.id   cdf116b48db698f5000ea0e6a477dbaa
#
_cell.length_a   1.000
_cell.length_b   1.000
_cell.length_c   1.000
_cell.angle_alpha   90.00
_cell.angle_beta   90.00
_cell.angle_gamma   90.00
#
_symmetry.space_group_name_H-M   'P 1'
#
loop_
_entity.id
_entity.type
_entity.pdbx_description
1 polymer ?
#
loop_
_entity_poly.entity_id
_entity_poly.type
_entity_poly.pdbx_seq_one_letter_code
_entity_poly.pdbx_strand_id
1 'polypeptide(L)'
;MKKCTKINKNWLVPALGVLLAALALVFGKTGISQNGFTLNQYHNADAKFIGDHIITSVDEGIRILDLEGKTVASYDGLAASWMYVMEDDVESRGPEDHWFIAYSNHADETHILELTADFQLVEDRIAVTTDTLAIDPILVKMEDGWLLTNTEIDGTINNPSPDGDNGIYSVHLYSSADLKTWEPLTTIISKKQNLEDGDIRYLDGTLYYFFEMEDYDKGPSKICVMTSDDQGGSWSDPIVLLPNVADNEMASCEQTDYGWRLYVSSDYACVGESYQGASVYYNDYKEDFTPISTYQRSEMPDNESVRLYEAKEIDGQMNFLFARNFLTDCDLLLRTMEKGDEMQ
;
A
#
# COMPACT_ATOMS: atom_id res chain seq x y z
N MET A 1 -12.09 -44.56 -65.30
CA MET A 1 -13.17 -44.14 -64.41
C MET A 1 -12.58 -43.93 -62.97
N LYS A 2 -12.37 -42.71 -62.59
CA LYS A 2 -11.91 -42.39 -61.21
C LYS A 2 -13.15 -42.10 -60.38
N LYS A 3 -13.39 -42.88 -59.33
CA LYS A 3 -14.45 -42.60 -58.34
C LYS A 3 -14.02 -41.44 -57.42
N CYS A 4 -14.70 -40.36 -57.54
CA CYS A 4 -14.51 -39.19 -56.62
C CYS A 4 -15.35 -39.48 -55.36
N THR A 5 -14.67 -39.77 -54.24
CA THR A 5 -15.32 -39.94 -52.92
C THR A 5 -15.75 -38.55 -52.41
N LYS A 6 -17.04 -38.32 -52.37
CA LYS A 6 -17.61 -37.12 -51.74
C LYS A 6 -17.36 -37.18 -50.24
N ILE A 7 -16.50 -36.29 -49.72
CA ILE A 7 -16.35 -36.07 -48.29
C ILE A 7 -17.62 -35.40 -47.78
N ASN A 8 -18.27 -36.09 -46.86
CA ASN A 8 -19.53 -35.60 -46.26
C ASN A 8 -19.24 -34.41 -45.34
N LYS A 9 -19.57 -33.20 -45.81
CA LYS A 9 -19.31 -31.93 -45.14
C LYS A 9 -19.97 -31.80 -43.75
N ASN A 10 -20.91 -32.67 -43.43
CA ASN A 10 -21.69 -32.61 -42.18
C ASN A 10 -20.93 -33.12 -40.95
N TRP A 11 -19.73 -33.71 -41.12
CA TRP A 11 -18.88 -34.16 -40.01
C TRP A 11 -17.75 -33.19 -39.66
N LEU A 12 -17.47 -32.22 -40.54
CA LEU A 12 -16.39 -31.25 -40.33
C LEU A 12 -16.76 -30.18 -39.28
N VAL A 13 -18.01 -29.80 -39.16
CA VAL A 13 -18.45 -28.74 -38.22
C VAL A 13 -18.40 -29.20 -36.77
N PRO A 14 -18.90 -30.39 -36.38
CA PRO A 14 -18.77 -30.85 -34.99
C PRO A 14 -17.33 -31.20 -34.61
N ALA A 15 -16.51 -31.71 -35.56
CA ALA A 15 -15.10 -32.00 -35.29
C ALA A 15 -14.27 -30.70 -35.03
N LEU A 16 -14.57 -29.63 -35.79
CA LEU A 16 -13.94 -28.30 -35.58
C LEU A 16 -14.38 -27.68 -34.26
N GLY A 17 -15.66 -27.84 -33.89
CA GLY A 17 -16.19 -27.36 -32.61
C GLY A 17 -15.53 -28.06 -31.39
N VAL A 18 -15.33 -29.37 -31.46
CA VAL A 18 -14.66 -30.15 -30.43
C VAL A 18 -13.16 -29.80 -30.35
N LEU A 19 -12.52 -29.56 -31.51
CA LEU A 19 -11.09 -29.14 -31.54
C LEU A 19 -10.91 -27.74 -30.98
N LEU A 20 -11.81 -26.80 -31.28
CA LEU A 20 -11.78 -25.44 -30.71
C LEU A 20 -12.10 -25.43 -29.22
N ALA A 21 -13.03 -26.27 -28.75
CA ALA A 21 -13.32 -26.44 -27.34
C ALA A 21 -12.14 -27.12 -26.58
N ALA A 22 -11.46 -28.09 -27.20
CA ALA A 22 -10.27 -28.72 -26.63
C ALA A 22 -9.07 -27.77 -26.62
N LEU A 23 -8.89 -26.94 -27.64
CA LEU A 23 -7.90 -25.85 -27.66
C LEU A 23 -8.20 -24.79 -26.60
N ALA A 24 -9.45 -24.37 -26.45
CA ALA A 24 -9.83 -23.43 -25.38
C ALA A 24 -9.61 -24.02 -23.97
N LEU A 25 -9.78 -25.35 -23.80
CA LEU A 25 -9.46 -26.03 -22.53
C LEU A 25 -7.97 -26.25 -22.30
N VAL A 26 -7.15 -26.30 -23.35
CA VAL A 26 -5.67 -26.45 -23.23
C VAL A 26 -4.99 -25.10 -23.14
N PHE A 27 -5.48 -24.08 -23.86
CA PHE A 27 -4.95 -22.70 -23.76
C PHE A 27 -5.66 -21.86 -22.67
N GLY A 28 -6.81 -22.30 -22.17
CA GLY A 28 -7.46 -21.69 -21.00
C GLY A 28 -6.85 -22.09 -19.64
N LYS A 29 -5.77 -22.90 -19.64
CA LYS A 29 -5.04 -23.29 -18.44
C LYS A 29 -3.64 -22.64 -18.29
N THR A 30 -3.29 -21.73 -19.16
CA THR A 30 -2.24 -20.74 -18.86
C THR A 30 -2.91 -19.44 -18.43
N GLY A 31 -3.97 -19.56 -17.65
CA GLY A 31 -4.63 -18.42 -17.02
C GLY A 31 -3.88 -18.12 -15.74
N ILE A 32 -3.30 -16.96 -15.65
CA ILE A 32 -3.14 -16.19 -14.42
C ILE A 32 -4.29 -16.61 -13.50
N SER A 33 -3.96 -17.20 -12.37
CA SER A 33 -4.94 -17.54 -11.34
C SER A 33 -5.61 -16.21 -10.95
N GLN A 34 -6.82 -15.99 -11.43
CA GLN A 34 -7.62 -14.82 -11.03
C GLN A 34 -8.16 -15.05 -9.62
N ASN A 35 -7.27 -15.20 -8.66
CA ASN A 35 -7.62 -15.18 -7.26
C ASN A 35 -7.77 -13.73 -6.84
N GLY A 36 -8.83 -13.09 -7.27
CA GLY A 36 -9.22 -11.78 -6.79
C GLY A 36 -10.65 -11.86 -6.29
N PHE A 37 -10.91 -11.29 -5.15
CA PHE A 37 -12.25 -11.06 -4.67
C PHE A 37 -12.49 -9.56 -4.55
N THR A 38 -13.73 -9.16 -4.62
CA THR A 38 -14.15 -7.78 -4.47
C THR A 38 -14.89 -7.65 -3.14
N LEU A 39 -14.48 -6.70 -2.34
CA LEU A 39 -15.12 -6.35 -1.07
C LEU A 39 -15.99 -5.11 -1.25
N ASN A 40 -17.05 -5.19 -2.08
CA ASN A 40 -17.92 -4.08 -2.47
C ASN A 40 -18.66 -3.39 -1.31
N GLN A 41 -18.51 -3.90 -0.10
CA GLN A 41 -19.19 -3.35 1.08
C GLN A 41 -18.33 -2.34 1.86
N TYR A 42 -17.11 -2.10 1.43
CA TYR A 42 -16.16 -1.26 2.14
C TYR A 42 -15.89 0.02 1.35
N HIS A 43 -16.68 1.06 1.63
CA HIS A 43 -16.46 2.38 1.04
C HIS A 43 -15.37 3.13 1.83
N ASN A 44 -14.42 3.75 1.11
CA ASN A 44 -13.28 4.47 1.68
C ASN A 44 -12.47 3.64 2.68
N ALA A 45 -12.41 2.33 2.47
CA ALA A 45 -11.61 1.45 3.31
C ALA A 45 -10.13 1.76 3.14
N ASP A 46 -9.40 1.86 4.24
CA ASP A 46 -7.97 1.65 4.23
C ASP A 46 -7.68 0.15 4.43
N ALA A 47 -6.62 -0.36 3.82
CA ALA A 47 -6.31 -1.78 3.88
C ALA A 47 -4.82 -2.07 3.77
N LYS A 48 -4.33 -3.04 4.55
CA LYS A 48 -2.94 -3.50 4.56
C LYS A 48 -2.88 -5.03 4.69
N PHE A 49 -1.76 -5.62 4.31
CA PHE A 49 -1.50 -7.01 4.67
C PHE A 49 -1.06 -7.13 6.13
N ILE A 50 -1.49 -8.18 6.79
CA ILE A 50 -1.07 -8.59 8.13
C ILE A 50 -0.71 -10.08 8.10
N GLY A 51 0.56 -10.37 7.84
CA GLY A 51 1.01 -11.72 7.47
C GLY A 51 0.38 -12.17 6.15
N ASP A 52 -0.30 -13.31 6.19
CA ASP A 52 -1.07 -13.91 5.08
C ASP A 52 -2.57 -13.55 5.13
N HIS A 53 -2.91 -12.46 5.81
CA HIS A 53 -4.27 -11.93 5.94
C HIS A 53 -4.33 -10.48 5.50
N ILE A 54 -5.54 -9.92 5.49
CA ILE A 54 -5.80 -8.51 5.20
C ILE A 54 -6.45 -7.87 6.42
N ILE A 55 -5.92 -6.74 6.89
CA ILE A 55 -6.60 -5.84 7.81
C ILE A 55 -7.23 -4.70 7.02
N THR A 56 -8.46 -4.35 7.32
CA THR A 56 -9.17 -3.25 6.66
C THR A 56 -10.06 -2.50 7.63
N SER A 57 -10.14 -1.19 7.48
CA SER A 57 -11.12 -0.36 8.18
C SER A 57 -12.47 -0.42 7.48
N VAL A 58 -13.53 -0.33 8.26
CA VAL A 58 -14.91 -0.26 7.80
C VAL A 58 -15.69 0.67 8.72
N ASP A 59 -16.88 1.09 8.32
CA ASP A 59 -17.71 2.03 9.10
C ASP A 59 -17.95 1.57 10.55
N GLU A 60 -18.07 0.24 10.76
CA GLU A 60 -18.30 -0.34 12.09
C GLU A 60 -17.03 -0.57 12.91
N GLY A 61 -15.83 -0.49 12.30
CA GLY A 61 -14.56 -0.76 12.98
C GLY A 61 -13.51 -1.37 12.07
N ILE A 62 -12.73 -2.31 12.61
CA ILE A 62 -11.65 -3.00 11.88
C ILE A 62 -12.05 -4.46 11.62
N ARG A 63 -11.65 -5.00 10.48
CA ARG A 63 -11.82 -6.41 10.09
C ARG A 63 -10.47 -7.02 9.72
N ILE A 64 -10.25 -8.27 10.14
CA ILE A 64 -9.21 -9.14 9.59
C ILE A 64 -9.89 -10.14 8.67
N LEU A 65 -9.37 -10.27 7.46
CA LEU A 65 -9.88 -11.17 6.42
C LEU A 65 -8.79 -12.15 6.02
N ASP A 66 -9.17 -13.38 5.68
CA ASP A 66 -8.27 -14.26 4.94
C ASP A 66 -8.13 -13.80 3.47
N LEU A 67 -7.20 -14.40 2.73
CA LEU A 67 -6.97 -14.05 1.32
C LEU A 67 -8.13 -14.46 0.38
N GLU A 68 -9.14 -15.18 0.87
CA GLU A 68 -10.40 -15.45 0.19
C GLU A 68 -11.49 -14.41 0.53
N GLY A 69 -11.19 -13.43 1.42
CA GLY A 69 -12.09 -12.35 1.82
C GLY A 69 -13.07 -12.69 2.93
N LYS A 70 -12.88 -13.83 3.60
CA LYS A 70 -13.71 -14.21 4.73
C LYS A 70 -13.20 -13.55 6.01
N THR A 71 -14.09 -12.95 6.77
CA THR A 71 -13.76 -12.35 8.07
C THR A 71 -13.28 -13.41 9.07
N VAL A 72 -12.06 -13.21 9.57
CA VAL A 72 -11.41 -14.01 10.62
C VAL A 72 -11.60 -13.37 11.99
N ALA A 73 -11.46 -12.04 12.08
CA ALA A 73 -11.67 -11.29 13.31
C ALA A 73 -12.35 -9.94 13.02
N SER A 74 -13.01 -9.39 14.05
CA SER A 74 -13.74 -8.12 13.99
C SER A 74 -13.55 -7.33 15.28
N TYR A 75 -13.30 -6.02 15.14
CA TYR A 75 -13.13 -5.11 16.27
C TYR A 75 -14.07 -3.92 16.08
N ASP A 76 -15.31 -4.09 16.56
CA ASP A 76 -16.34 -3.07 16.38
C ASP A 76 -16.09 -1.86 17.28
N GLY A 77 -16.34 -0.67 16.74
CA GLY A 77 -16.22 0.60 17.46
C GLY A 77 -14.82 1.22 17.41
N LEU A 78 -13.83 0.58 16.75
CA LEU A 78 -12.53 1.19 16.49
C LEU A 78 -12.62 2.02 15.19
N ALA A 79 -12.63 3.35 15.34
CA ALA A 79 -12.59 4.26 14.20
C ALA A 79 -11.13 4.38 13.72
N ALA A 80 -10.79 3.65 12.66
CA ALA A 80 -9.44 3.60 12.14
C ALA A 80 -9.36 4.14 10.71
N SER A 81 -8.37 4.98 10.48
CA SER A 81 -7.96 5.47 9.16
C SER A 81 -6.43 5.49 9.12
N TRP A 82 -5.86 5.50 7.91
CA TRP A 82 -4.41 5.54 7.73
C TRP A 82 -3.70 4.50 8.59
N MET A 83 -3.98 3.22 8.32
CA MET A 83 -3.41 2.11 9.08
C MET A 83 -2.03 1.74 8.57
N TYR A 84 -1.14 1.43 9.49
CA TYR A 84 0.18 0.87 9.23
C TYR A 84 0.38 -0.40 10.04
N VAL A 85 0.65 -1.52 9.38
CA VAL A 85 1.00 -2.77 10.03
C VAL A 85 2.51 -2.86 10.16
N MET A 86 3.00 -2.89 11.39
CA MET A 86 4.42 -3.08 11.62
C MET A 86 4.82 -4.51 11.25
N GLU A 87 5.77 -4.64 10.35
CA GLU A 87 6.36 -5.91 9.96
C GLU A 87 7.62 -6.17 10.80
N ASP A 88 7.55 -7.13 11.71
CA ASP A 88 8.72 -7.87 12.15
C ASP A 88 8.95 -9.02 11.16
N ASP A 89 10.18 -9.51 11.12
CA ASP A 89 10.59 -10.66 10.29
C ASP A 89 9.60 -11.82 10.49
N VAL A 90 8.69 -12.01 9.53
CA VAL A 90 7.56 -12.95 9.63
C VAL A 90 8.05 -14.39 9.83
N GLU A 91 9.26 -14.70 9.31
CA GLU A 91 9.88 -16.02 9.44
C GLU A 91 10.29 -16.37 10.89
N SER A 92 10.44 -15.38 11.77
CA SER A 92 10.86 -15.57 13.17
C SER A 92 9.69 -15.57 14.18
N ARG A 93 8.45 -15.33 13.75
CA ARG A 93 7.31 -15.20 14.67
C ARG A 93 6.95 -16.51 15.33
N GLY A 94 6.98 -16.49 16.67
CA GLY A 94 6.48 -17.56 17.51
C GLY A 94 5.04 -17.30 17.94
N PRO A 95 4.38 -18.29 18.62
CA PRO A 95 3.01 -18.10 19.11
C PRO A 95 2.85 -17.06 20.21
N GLU A 96 3.97 -16.53 20.72
CA GLU A 96 4.02 -15.46 21.74
C GLU A 96 4.15 -14.06 21.08
N ASP A 97 4.32 -13.99 19.73
CA ASP A 97 4.53 -12.75 19.03
C ASP A 97 3.20 -12.07 18.74
N HIS A 98 3.17 -10.77 18.94
CA HIS A 98 1.99 -9.94 18.73
C HIS A 98 2.10 -9.15 17.44
N TRP A 99 0.95 -8.82 16.85
CA TRP A 99 0.83 -7.83 15.79
C TRP A 99 0.66 -6.46 16.40
N PHE A 100 1.34 -5.47 15.82
CA PHE A 100 1.18 -4.07 16.18
C PHE A 100 0.77 -3.26 14.95
N ILE A 101 -0.34 -2.55 15.08
CA ILE A 101 -0.92 -1.74 14.04
C ILE A 101 -1.02 -0.31 14.56
N ALA A 102 -0.35 0.63 13.90
CA ALA A 102 -0.59 2.04 14.14
C ALA A 102 -1.74 2.52 13.28
N TYR A 103 -2.62 3.36 13.81
CA TYR A 103 -3.70 3.97 13.05
C TYR A 103 -4.10 5.33 13.63
N SER A 104 -4.69 6.19 12.79
CA SER A 104 -5.31 7.45 13.22
C SER A 104 -6.80 7.23 13.49
N ASN A 105 -7.34 7.90 14.49
CA ASN A 105 -8.78 7.94 14.76
C ASN A 105 -9.56 8.92 13.85
N HIS A 106 -8.92 9.39 12.77
CA HIS A 106 -9.44 10.41 11.87
C HIS A 106 -9.67 11.77 12.54
N ALA A 107 -8.93 12.05 13.60
CA ALA A 107 -8.95 13.32 14.33
C ALA A 107 -7.56 13.66 14.89
N ASP A 108 -7.39 13.62 16.19
CA ASP A 108 -6.22 14.09 16.91
C ASP A 108 -5.48 12.99 17.69
N GLU A 109 -5.86 11.71 17.49
CA GLU A 109 -5.24 10.60 18.21
C GLU A 109 -4.62 9.60 17.24
N THR A 110 -3.39 9.21 17.55
CA THR A 110 -2.71 8.07 16.96
C THR A 110 -2.75 6.92 17.95
N HIS A 111 -3.25 5.78 17.52
CA HIS A 111 -3.42 4.57 18.29
C HIS A 111 -2.42 3.50 17.92
N ILE A 112 -2.15 2.59 18.86
CA ILE A 112 -1.51 1.31 18.60
C ILE A 112 -2.46 0.21 19.05
N LEU A 113 -2.91 -0.57 18.08
CA LEU A 113 -3.68 -1.79 18.26
C LEU A 113 -2.71 -2.96 18.39
N GLU A 114 -2.80 -3.69 19.48
CA GLU A 114 -2.02 -4.89 19.78
C GLU A 114 -2.92 -6.12 19.70
N LEU A 115 -2.55 -7.07 18.83
CA LEU A 115 -3.24 -8.33 18.64
C LEU A 115 -2.28 -9.50 18.90
N THR A 116 -2.80 -10.61 19.40
CA THR A 116 -2.04 -11.87 19.44
C THR A 116 -1.80 -12.43 18.03
N ALA A 117 -0.94 -13.43 17.90
CA ALA A 117 -0.68 -14.08 16.61
C ALA A 117 -1.94 -14.66 15.94
N ASP A 118 -2.97 -15.04 16.72
CA ASP A 118 -4.27 -15.53 16.26
C ASP A 118 -5.37 -14.45 16.26
N PHE A 119 -4.96 -13.18 16.20
CA PHE A 119 -5.83 -12.00 16.08
C PHE A 119 -6.80 -11.79 17.25
N GLN A 120 -6.45 -12.21 18.48
CA GLN A 120 -7.20 -11.80 19.66
C GLN A 120 -6.76 -10.40 20.09
N LEU A 121 -7.72 -9.53 20.39
CA LEU A 121 -7.44 -8.19 20.90
C LEU A 121 -6.73 -8.29 22.27
N VAL A 122 -5.53 -7.73 22.34
CA VAL A 122 -4.78 -7.56 23.59
C VAL A 122 -5.09 -6.18 24.18
N GLU A 123 -4.82 -5.13 23.39
CA GLU A 123 -5.03 -3.75 23.82
C GLU A 123 -5.20 -2.85 22.59
N ASP A 124 -6.02 -1.82 22.73
CA ASP A 124 -6.02 -0.64 21.88
C ASP A 124 -5.69 0.57 22.76
N ARG A 125 -4.61 1.28 22.42
CA ARG A 125 -4.11 2.37 23.27
C ARG A 125 -3.78 3.61 22.45
N ILE A 126 -4.09 4.77 22.99
CA ILE A 126 -3.63 6.05 22.45
C ILE A 126 -2.12 6.14 22.68
N ALA A 127 -1.37 6.25 21.60
CA ALA A 127 0.08 6.48 21.62
C ALA A 127 0.41 7.95 21.73
N VAL A 128 -0.22 8.77 20.87
CA VAL A 128 0.00 10.22 20.81
C VAL A 128 -1.34 10.91 20.64
N THR A 129 -1.53 12.02 21.35
CA THR A 129 -2.62 12.98 21.12
C THR A 129 -2.00 14.30 20.67
N THR A 130 -2.53 14.87 19.61
CA THR A 130 -2.07 16.11 18.99
C THR A 130 -3.09 17.23 19.17
N ASP A 131 -2.72 18.46 18.87
CA ASP A 131 -3.67 19.59 18.88
C ASP A 131 -4.42 19.74 17.53
N THR A 132 -4.03 18.97 16.54
CA THR A 132 -4.52 19.05 15.14
C THR A 132 -4.78 17.66 14.59
N LEU A 133 -5.35 17.59 13.37
CA LEU A 133 -5.52 16.31 12.69
C LEU A 133 -4.16 15.64 12.48
N ALA A 134 -4.07 14.37 12.86
CA ALA A 134 -2.93 13.48 12.63
C ALA A 134 -3.30 12.38 11.63
N ILE A 135 -2.44 12.16 10.63
CA ILE A 135 -2.60 11.13 9.58
C ILE A 135 -1.32 10.32 9.43
N ASP A 136 -1.37 9.25 8.66
CA ASP A 136 -0.24 8.42 8.19
C ASP A 136 0.73 8.01 9.31
N PRO A 137 0.26 7.38 10.39
CA PRO A 137 1.15 6.88 11.42
C PRO A 137 1.98 5.70 10.90
N ILE A 138 3.29 5.69 11.20
CA ILE A 138 4.18 4.58 10.86
C ILE A 138 4.87 4.12 12.13
N LEU A 139 4.83 2.82 12.41
CA LEU A 139 5.46 2.20 13.57
C LEU A 139 6.67 1.39 13.13
N VAL A 140 7.83 1.68 13.74
CA VAL A 140 9.11 1.02 13.41
C VAL A 140 9.72 0.40 14.65
N LYS A 141 10.14 -0.86 14.55
CA LYS A 141 10.93 -1.54 15.56
C LYS A 141 12.41 -1.17 15.41
N MET A 142 13.02 -0.74 16.49
CA MET A 142 14.44 -0.47 16.59
C MET A 142 15.11 -1.55 17.46
N GLU A 143 16.47 -1.58 17.50
CA GLU A 143 17.20 -2.50 18.38
C GLU A 143 16.82 -2.29 19.85
N ASP A 144 16.73 -1.03 20.30
CA ASP A 144 16.53 -0.65 21.71
C ASP A 144 15.18 0.08 21.93
N GLY A 145 14.13 -0.23 21.16
CA GLY A 145 12.84 0.43 21.35
C GLY A 145 12.04 0.56 20.07
N TRP A 146 11.27 1.62 19.98
CA TRP A 146 10.29 1.86 18.94
C TRP A 146 10.30 3.30 18.49
N LEU A 147 10.02 3.51 17.22
CA LEU A 147 9.73 4.83 16.66
C LEU A 147 8.31 4.83 16.10
N LEU A 148 7.64 5.96 16.24
CA LEU A 148 6.34 6.25 15.69
C LEU A 148 6.37 7.58 14.97
N THR A 149 5.93 7.63 13.73
CA THR A 149 5.64 8.91 13.07
C THR A 149 4.17 9.19 13.06
N ASN A 150 3.81 10.45 12.92
CA ASN A 150 2.55 10.90 12.37
C ASN A 150 2.75 12.19 11.58
N THR A 151 1.90 12.43 10.61
CA THR A 151 1.82 13.71 9.91
C THR A 151 0.73 14.55 10.58
N GLU A 152 1.13 15.64 11.20
CA GLU A 152 0.21 16.60 11.82
C GLU A 152 -0.11 17.73 10.85
N ILE A 153 -1.40 18.10 10.75
CA ILE A 153 -1.88 19.11 9.81
C ILE A 153 -2.42 20.31 10.59
N ASP A 154 -1.60 21.37 10.63
CA ASP A 154 -2.04 22.66 11.17
C ASP A 154 -2.82 23.41 10.09
N GLY A 155 -4.15 23.29 10.17
CA GLY A 155 -5.09 23.86 9.20
C GLY A 155 -6.10 22.82 8.68
N THR A 156 -6.53 22.99 7.44
CA THR A 156 -7.51 22.09 6.82
C THR A 156 -6.80 21.17 5.84
N ILE A 157 -7.05 19.87 5.99
CA ILE A 157 -6.57 18.83 5.07
C ILE A 157 -7.14 19.10 3.67
N ASN A 158 -6.31 18.94 2.65
CA ASN A 158 -6.68 18.97 1.23
C ASN A 158 -7.54 20.18 0.82
N ASN A 159 -7.49 21.27 1.58
CA ASN A 159 -8.26 22.44 1.24
C ASN A 159 -7.34 23.61 0.90
N PRO A 160 -7.07 23.84 -0.39
CA PRO A 160 -6.49 25.11 -0.80
C PRO A 160 -7.52 26.18 -0.46
N SER A 161 -7.39 26.83 0.70
CA SER A 161 -8.19 28.01 0.99
C SER A 161 -8.03 28.99 -0.15
N PRO A 162 -9.13 29.54 -0.70
CA PRO A 162 -9.05 30.62 -1.70
C PRO A 162 -8.21 31.79 -1.21
N ASP A 163 -8.06 31.94 0.09
CA ASP A 163 -7.31 33.01 0.76
C ASP A 163 -5.83 32.65 1.00
N GLY A 164 -5.38 31.45 0.57
CA GLY A 164 -3.97 31.02 0.68
C GLY A 164 -3.56 30.57 2.10
N ASP A 165 -4.51 30.31 2.96
CA ASP A 165 -4.29 29.85 4.33
C ASP A 165 -4.32 28.32 4.39
N ASN A 166 -3.44 27.72 3.60
CA ASN A 166 -3.29 26.28 3.53
C ASN A 166 -2.52 25.78 4.76
N GLY A 167 -2.90 24.63 5.26
CA GLY A 167 -2.29 24.00 6.42
C GLY A 167 -0.78 23.76 6.23
N ILE A 168 -0.09 23.65 7.35
CA ILE A 168 1.29 23.17 7.40
C ILE A 168 1.24 21.70 7.76
N TYR A 169 1.82 20.87 6.92
CA TYR A 169 2.01 19.46 7.19
C TYR A 169 3.36 19.27 7.84
N SER A 170 3.39 18.58 8.97
CA SER A 170 4.61 18.32 9.73
C SER A 170 4.67 16.85 10.11
N VAL A 171 5.70 16.15 9.65
CA VAL A 171 5.94 14.76 10.02
C VAL A 171 6.77 14.76 11.30
N HIS A 172 6.15 14.37 12.41
CA HIS A 172 6.77 14.26 13.71
C HIS A 172 7.21 12.83 13.99
N LEU A 173 8.32 12.69 14.70
CA LEU A 173 8.89 11.42 15.13
C LEU A 173 8.88 11.36 16.65
N TYR A 174 8.36 10.27 17.17
CA TYR A 174 8.30 9.93 18.59
C TYR A 174 9.08 8.67 18.86
N SER A 175 9.61 8.52 20.08
CA SER A 175 10.30 7.32 20.52
C SER A 175 9.66 6.71 21.77
N SER A 176 9.74 5.39 21.90
CA SER A 176 9.27 4.64 23.05
C SER A 176 10.16 3.45 23.34
N ALA A 177 10.35 3.15 24.63
CA ALA A 177 11.03 1.92 25.05
C ALA A 177 10.06 0.74 25.27
N ASP A 178 8.75 1.00 25.40
CA ASP A 178 7.78 0.03 25.90
C ASP A 178 6.43 0.00 25.13
N LEU A 179 6.32 0.75 24.02
CA LEU A 179 5.08 0.98 23.24
C LEU A 179 3.96 1.67 24.03
N LYS A 180 4.19 2.12 25.24
CA LYS A 180 3.18 2.72 26.12
C LYS A 180 3.41 4.19 26.39
N THR A 181 4.68 4.55 26.54
CA THR A 181 5.10 5.93 26.82
C THR A 181 5.86 6.45 25.63
N TRP A 182 5.37 7.52 25.02
CA TRP A 182 5.94 8.13 23.84
C TRP A 182 6.48 9.51 24.13
N GLU A 183 7.70 9.77 23.70
CA GLU A 183 8.36 11.07 23.86
C GLU A 183 8.67 11.65 22.48
N PRO A 184 8.38 12.95 22.26
CA PRO A 184 8.76 13.59 21.01
C PRO A 184 10.27 13.53 20.79
N LEU A 185 10.70 13.10 19.60
CA LEU A 185 12.13 13.00 19.26
C LEU A 185 12.55 14.13 18.34
N THR A 186 11.90 14.28 17.18
CA THR A 186 12.24 15.31 16.19
C THR A 186 11.08 15.57 15.23
N THR A 187 11.19 16.61 14.42
CA THR A 187 10.35 16.81 13.22
C THR A 187 11.19 16.44 12.01
N ILE A 188 10.79 15.42 11.26
CA ILE A 188 11.48 14.94 10.06
C ILE A 188 11.46 16.04 8.99
N ILE A 189 10.25 16.53 8.69
CA ILE A 189 10.02 17.56 7.67
C ILE A 189 8.76 18.35 8.01
N SER A 190 8.72 19.62 7.61
CA SER A 190 7.54 20.47 7.72
C SER A 190 7.41 21.34 6.47
N LYS A 191 6.24 21.37 5.83
CA LYS A 191 5.99 22.08 4.58
C LYS A 191 4.58 22.67 4.53
N LYS A 192 4.43 23.71 3.73
CA LYS A 192 3.13 24.17 3.21
C LYS A 192 2.75 23.40 1.94
N GLN A 193 2.74 22.09 2.05
CA GLN A 193 2.42 21.10 1.01
C GLN A 193 1.93 19.85 1.69
N ASN A 194 1.12 19.02 1.02
CA ASN A 194 0.79 17.69 1.53
C ASN A 194 2.08 16.88 1.68
N LEU A 195 2.17 16.15 2.79
CA LEU A 195 3.20 15.18 3.10
C LEU A 195 2.43 13.93 3.54
N GLU A 196 2.29 12.98 2.65
CA GLU A 196 1.37 11.84 2.81
C GLU A 196 2.01 10.52 2.37
N ASP A 197 1.30 9.43 2.54
CA ASP A 197 1.64 8.07 2.09
C ASP A 197 3.08 7.64 2.44
N GLY A 198 3.47 7.90 3.69
CA GLY A 198 4.82 7.61 4.16
C GLY A 198 5.07 6.13 4.45
N ASP A 199 6.35 5.73 4.31
CA ASP A 199 6.87 4.44 4.77
C ASP A 199 8.28 4.62 5.33
N ILE A 200 8.61 3.93 6.43
CA ILE A 200 9.95 3.94 7.02
C ILE A 200 10.53 2.53 7.03
N ARG A 201 11.79 2.44 6.60
CA ARG A 201 12.59 1.21 6.73
C ARG A 201 13.79 1.47 7.61
N TYR A 202 14.08 0.55 8.54
CA TYR A 202 15.29 0.55 9.36
C TYR A 202 16.20 -0.57 8.92
N LEU A 203 17.34 -0.24 8.32
CA LEU A 203 18.27 -1.21 7.75
C LEU A 203 19.70 -0.80 8.11
N ASP A 204 20.48 -1.74 8.66
CA ASP A 204 21.92 -1.57 8.96
C ASP A 204 22.25 -0.28 9.73
N GLY A 205 21.36 0.13 10.64
CA GLY A 205 21.55 1.33 11.45
C GLY A 205 21.04 2.62 10.83
N THR A 206 20.58 2.61 9.59
CA THR A 206 20.02 3.76 8.88
C THR A 206 18.51 3.68 8.77
N LEU A 207 17.82 4.76 9.02
CA LEU A 207 16.40 4.96 8.73
C LEU A 207 16.23 5.57 7.34
N TYR A 208 15.29 5.05 6.58
CA TYR A 208 14.89 5.53 5.25
C TYR A 208 13.41 5.90 5.32
N TYR A 209 13.09 7.18 5.18
CA TYR A 209 11.71 7.67 5.15
C TYR A 209 11.34 8.02 3.72
N PHE A 210 10.45 7.23 3.13
CA PHE A 210 9.85 7.45 1.82
C PHE A 210 8.52 8.17 2.03
N PHE A 211 8.17 9.12 1.17
CA PHE A 211 6.94 9.87 1.31
C PHE A 211 6.53 10.59 0.02
N GLU A 212 5.26 10.89 -0.06
CA GLU A 212 4.71 11.76 -1.08
C GLU A 212 4.78 13.22 -0.67
N MET A 213 4.99 14.10 -1.66
CA MET A 213 4.94 15.54 -1.49
C MET A 213 4.20 16.20 -2.66
N GLU A 214 3.09 16.84 -2.36
CA GLU A 214 2.18 17.43 -3.33
C GLU A 214 1.79 18.87 -2.97
N ASP A 215 1.37 19.67 -3.95
CA ASP A 215 0.85 21.02 -3.73
C ASP A 215 -0.67 20.98 -3.44
N TYR A 216 -1.04 20.52 -2.23
CA TYR A 216 -2.42 20.53 -1.72
C TYR A 216 -3.45 19.88 -2.66
N ASP A 217 -3.30 18.60 -2.95
CA ASP A 217 -4.20 17.84 -3.83
C ASP A 217 -4.44 18.46 -5.21
N LYS A 218 -3.45 19.17 -5.71
CA LYS A 218 -3.56 19.76 -7.05
C LYS A 218 -2.83 18.95 -8.10
N GLY A 219 -2.21 17.85 -7.69
CA GLY A 219 -1.34 17.08 -8.55
C GLY A 219 -0.55 17.94 -9.56
N PRO A 220 0.50 17.47 -10.11
CA PRO A 220 1.18 16.20 -9.84
C PRO A 220 2.02 16.23 -8.55
N SER A 221 2.25 15.04 -8.00
CA SER A 221 3.02 14.81 -6.78
C SER A 221 4.46 14.34 -7.04
N LYS A 222 5.29 14.34 -5.99
CA LYS A 222 6.64 13.78 -6.00
C LYS A 222 6.72 12.65 -4.99
N ILE A 223 7.47 11.61 -5.31
CA ILE A 223 7.92 10.66 -4.29
C ILE A 223 9.36 11.02 -3.93
N CYS A 224 9.60 11.13 -2.62
CA CYS A 224 10.88 11.52 -2.05
C CYS A 224 11.37 10.47 -1.04
N VAL A 225 12.66 10.50 -0.75
CA VAL A 225 13.27 9.77 0.37
C VAL A 225 14.19 10.69 1.18
N MET A 226 14.17 10.53 2.49
CA MET A 226 15.12 11.13 3.45
C MET A 226 15.76 10.02 4.26
N THR A 227 17.00 10.24 4.74
CA THR A 227 17.73 9.26 5.54
C THR A 227 18.19 9.83 6.86
N SER A 228 18.32 8.96 7.88
CA SER A 228 18.90 9.29 9.19
C SER A 228 19.83 8.17 9.64
N ASP A 229 21.08 8.52 10.00
CA ASP A 229 22.09 7.61 10.52
C ASP A 229 22.27 7.74 12.05
N ASP A 230 21.43 8.52 12.71
CA ASP A 230 21.49 8.80 14.14
C ASP A 230 20.17 8.49 14.86
N GLN A 231 19.51 7.40 14.42
CA GLN A 231 18.26 6.89 15.00
C GLN A 231 17.10 7.90 14.96
N GLY A 232 17.06 8.75 13.95
CA GLY A 232 16.00 9.74 13.75
C GLY A 232 16.24 11.10 14.38
N GLY A 233 17.42 11.31 14.99
CA GLY A 233 17.77 12.59 15.60
C GLY A 233 17.95 13.72 14.59
N SER A 234 18.45 13.39 13.39
CA SER A 234 18.58 14.31 12.27
C SER A 234 18.33 13.60 10.93
N TRP A 235 17.94 14.36 9.92
CA TRP A 235 17.54 13.83 8.62
C TRP A 235 18.22 14.57 7.46
N SER A 236 18.50 13.83 6.38
CA SER A 236 19.03 14.42 5.14
C SER A 236 18.02 15.36 4.48
N ASP A 237 18.47 16.14 3.50
CA ASP A 237 17.56 16.81 2.58
C ASP A 237 16.80 15.76 1.73
N PRO A 238 15.54 16.03 1.31
CA PRO A 238 14.78 15.13 0.46
C PRO A 238 15.47 14.87 -0.89
N ILE A 239 15.64 13.59 -1.24
CA ILE A 239 16.04 13.12 -2.57
C ILE A 239 14.75 12.81 -3.34
N VAL A 240 14.56 13.43 -4.50
CA VAL A 240 13.40 13.17 -5.35
C VAL A 240 13.63 11.89 -6.15
N LEU A 241 12.80 10.88 -5.91
CA LEU A 241 12.78 9.60 -6.61
C LEU A 241 11.91 9.68 -7.87
N LEU A 242 10.65 10.10 -7.72
CA LEU A 242 9.75 10.38 -8.83
C LEU A 242 9.47 11.89 -8.88
N PRO A 243 9.67 12.52 -10.05
CA PRO A 243 9.38 13.95 -10.20
C PRO A 243 7.88 14.21 -10.32
N ASN A 244 7.45 15.45 -10.08
CA ASN A 244 6.06 15.89 -10.20
C ASN A 244 5.59 16.01 -11.69
N VAL A 245 5.58 14.89 -12.39
CA VAL A 245 5.07 14.77 -13.77
C VAL A 245 3.77 14.01 -13.86
N ALA A 246 3.33 13.45 -12.78
CA ALA A 246 2.09 12.68 -12.62
C ALA A 246 1.63 12.78 -11.16
N ASP A 247 0.40 12.44 -10.89
CA ASP A 247 -0.11 12.21 -9.57
C ASP A 247 0.33 10.81 -9.14
N ASN A 248 1.15 10.72 -8.08
CA ASN A 248 1.81 9.49 -7.64
C ASN A 248 1.45 9.24 -6.19
N GLU A 249 0.73 8.17 -5.91
CA GLU A 249 0.42 7.68 -4.58
C GLU A 249 1.40 6.55 -4.22
N MET A 250 2.19 6.72 -3.20
CA MET A 250 3.11 5.67 -2.76
C MET A 250 2.36 4.61 -1.96
N ALA A 251 2.60 3.33 -2.23
CA ALA A 251 1.92 2.24 -1.55
C ALA A 251 2.87 1.31 -0.80
N SER A 252 4.01 0.99 -1.38
CA SER A 252 4.96 0.05 -0.79
C SER A 252 6.38 0.35 -1.22
N CYS A 253 7.33 0.08 -0.32
CA CYS A 253 8.74 0.13 -0.56
C CYS A 253 9.38 -1.19 -0.12
N GLU A 254 10.12 -1.83 -1.01
CA GLU A 254 10.81 -3.09 -0.76
C GLU A 254 12.31 -2.95 -0.96
N GLN A 255 13.09 -3.55 -0.07
CA GLN A 255 14.51 -3.77 -0.30
C GLN A 255 14.70 -4.96 -1.23
N THR A 256 15.60 -4.80 -2.21
CA THR A 256 15.97 -5.83 -3.18
C THR A 256 17.48 -6.07 -3.17
N ASP A 257 17.94 -7.10 -3.88
CA ASP A 257 19.39 -7.39 -4.03
C ASP A 257 20.18 -6.26 -4.70
N TYR A 258 19.52 -5.34 -5.42
CA TYR A 258 20.16 -4.23 -6.14
C TYR A 258 19.90 -2.85 -5.50
N GLY A 259 19.07 -2.78 -4.46
CA GLY A 259 18.67 -1.55 -3.79
C GLY A 259 17.19 -1.54 -3.42
N TRP A 260 16.37 -0.71 -4.08
CA TRP A 260 14.99 -0.45 -3.69
C TRP A 260 14.01 -0.64 -4.85
N ARG A 261 12.83 -1.16 -4.55
CA ARG A 261 11.67 -1.16 -5.44
C ARG A 261 10.51 -0.45 -4.75
N LEU A 262 9.95 0.53 -5.46
CA LEU A 262 8.73 1.24 -5.02
C LEU A 262 7.56 0.85 -5.91
N TYR A 263 6.43 0.55 -5.30
CA TYR A 263 5.16 0.41 -5.99
C TYR A 263 4.31 1.65 -5.72
N VAL A 264 3.79 2.22 -6.79
CA VAL A 264 2.93 3.41 -6.75
C VAL A 264 1.70 3.21 -7.62
N SER A 265 0.56 3.77 -7.24
CA SER A 265 -0.47 4.09 -8.21
C SER A 265 -0.18 5.47 -8.81
N SER A 266 -0.30 5.60 -10.13
CA SER A 266 0.02 6.85 -10.81
C SER A 266 -0.81 7.04 -12.07
N ASP A 267 -1.18 8.26 -12.36
CA ASP A 267 -1.82 8.67 -13.61
C ASP A 267 -0.80 8.99 -14.72
N TYR A 268 0.41 8.51 -14.63
CA TYR A 268 1.54 8.81 -15.53
C TYR A 268 1.21 8.67 -17.03
N ALA A 269 0.40 7.68 -17.41
CA ALA A 269 -0.05 7.49 -18.79
C ALA A 269 -1.26 8.37 -19.16
N CYS A 270 -1.98 8.92 -18.20
CA CYS A 270 -3.23 9.68 -18.35
C CYS A 270 -3.23 10.93 -17.45
N VAL A 271 -2.15 11.69 -17.49
CA VAL A 271 -1.92 12.83 -16.59
C VAL A 271 -3.12 13.78 -16.53
N GLY A 272 -3.55 14.08 -15.29
CA GLY A 272 -4.69 14.93 -14.98
C GLY A 272 -6.01 14.18 -14.78
N GLU A 273 -6.00 12.87 -14.81
CA GLU A 273 -7.17 12.03 -14.51
C GLU A 273 -7.16 11.53 -13.05
N SER A 274 -6.04 11.73 -12.31
CA SER A 274 -5.85 11.27 -10.93
C SER A 274 -6.23 9.78 -10.81
N TYR A 275 -6.89 9.36 -9.75
CA TYR A 275 -7.27 7.94 -9.58
C TYR A 275 -8.06 7.34 -10.74
N GLN A 276 -8.79 8.12 -11.54
CA GLN A 276 -9.53 7.59 -12.70
C GLN A 276 -8.61 7.14 -13.83
N GLY A 277 -7.43 7.75 -13.95
CA GLY A 277 -6.43 7.38 -14.94
C GLY A 277 -5.28 6.55 -14.37
N ALA A 278 -5.27 6.32 -13.05
CA ALA A 278 -4.16 5.70 -12.38
C ALA A 278 -4.04 4.19 -12.67
N SER A 279 -2.80 3.74 -12.74
CA SER A 279 -2.40 2.34 -12.81
C SER A 279 -1.28 2.10 -11.80
N VAL A 280 -1.04 0.83 -11.45
CA VAL A 280 0.10 0.43 -10.64
C VAL A 280 1.37 0.43 -11.49
N TYR A 281 2.39 1.09 -10.99
CA TYR A 281 3.74 1.10 -11.55
C TYR A 281 4.74 0.66 -10.50
N TYR A 282 5.82 -0.02 -10.92
CA TYR A 282 6.99 -0.24 -10.11
C TYR A 282 8.17 0.60 -10.61
N ASN A 283 9.05 0.94 -9.67
CA ASN A 283 10.18 1.83 -9.89
C ASN A 283 11.38 1.28 -9.14
N ASP A 284 12.47 1.00 -9.85
CA ASP A 284 13.67 0.37 -9.31
C ASP A 284 14.81 1.38 -9.17
N TYR A 285 15.47 1.32 -8.02
CA TYR A 285 16.59 2.18 -7.66
C TYR A 285 17.74 1.33 -7.10
N LYS A 286 18.95 1.81 -7.30
CA LYS A 286 20.13 1.29 -6.58
C LYS A 286 20.07 1.70 -5.11
N GLU A 287 20.98 1.16 -4.28
CA GLU A 287 21.12 1.53 -2.87
C GLU A 287 21.35 3.04 -2.67
N ASP A 288 22.00 3.73 -3.60
CA ASP A 288 22.26 5.17 -3.61
C ASP A 288 21.12 6.00 -4.22
N PHE A 289 19.96 5.41 -4.45
CA PHE A 289 18.79 5.98 -5.09
C PHE A 289 18.97 6.40 -6.56
N THR A 290 20.05 5.97 -7.21
CA THR A 290 20.18 6.14 -8.65
C THR A 290 19.12 5.28 -9.36
N PRO A 291 18.26 5.85 -10.22
CA PRO A 291 17.21 5.09 -10.87
C PRO A 291 17.78 4.02 -11.82
N ILE A 292 17.26 2.80 -11.74
CA ILE A 292 17.47 1.71 -12.69
C ILE A 292 16.36 1.76 -13.74
N SER A 293 15.10 1.80 -13.29
CA SER A 293 13.92 1.98 -14.13
C SER A 293 12.84 2.72 -13.34
N THR A 294 12.04 3.54 -14.03
CA THR A 294 10.89 4.24 -13.43
C THR A 294 9.66 4.09 -14.29
N TYR A 295 8.50 4.20 -13.69
CA TYR A 295 7.20 4.09 -14.34
C TYR A 295 7.05 2.85 -15.21
N GLN A 296 7.53 1.70 -14.72
CA GLN A 296 7.25 0.42 -15.35
C GLN A 296 5.85 -0.01 -14.95
N ARG A 297 4.91 -0.04 -15.89
CA ARG A 297 3.53 -0.44 -15.61
C ARG A 297 3.50 -1.91 -15.23
N SER A 298 2.87 -2.23 -14.12
CA SER A 298 2.66 -3.61 -13.70
C SER A 298 1.66 -4.32 -14.64
N GLU A 299 1.95 -5.56 -15.01
CA GLU A 299 1.05 -6.44 -15.76
C GLU A 299 -0.07 -7.05 -14.89
N MET A 300 -0.30 -6.48 -13.71
CA MET A 300 -1.39 -6.87 -12.84
C MET A 300 -2.74 -6.83 -13.59
N PRO A 301 -3.59 -7.86 -13.48
CA PRO A 301 -4.94 -7.82 -14.04
C PRO A 301 -5.77 -6.67 -13.44
N ASP A 302 -6.64 -6.08 -14.27
CA ASP A 302 -7.51 -4.97 -13.87
C ASP A 302 -6.76 -3.70 -13.44
N ASN A 303 -5.54 -3.49 -13.92
CA ASN A 303 -4.68 -2.36 -13.62
C ASN A 303 -5.14 -1.06 -14.32
N GLU A 304 -6.38 -0.64 -14.00
CA GLU A 304 -6.99 0.59 -14.53
C GLU A 304 -7.87 1.25 -13.45
N SER A 305 -7.74 2.55 -13.28
CA SER A 305 -8.47 3.35 -12.28
C SER A 305 -8.29 2.80 -10.86
N VAL A 306 -7.04 2.60 -10.46
CA VAL A 306 -6.68 1.95 -9.20
C VAL A 306 -5.98 2.91 -8.24
N ARG A 307 -6.29 2.77 -6.93
CA ARG A 307 -5.45 3.19 -5.84
C ARG A 307 -4.85 1.97 -5.17
N LEU A 308 -3.54 1.83 -5.23
CA LEU A 308 -2.82 0.74 -4.58
C LEU A 308 -2.70 1.04 -3.09
N TYR A 309 -3.11 0.11 -2.24
CA TYR A 309 -2.87 0.21 -0.80
C TYR A 309 -1.56 -0.46 -0.40
N GLU A 310 -1.28 -1.62 -0.99
CA GLU A 310 -0.04 -2.34 -0.72
C GLU A 310 0.26 -3.38 -1.81
N ALA A 311 1.54 -3.53 -2.13
CA ALA A 311 2.08 -4.63 -2.93
C ALA A 311 3.04 -5.43 -2.06
N LYS A 312 2.87 -6.75 -1.98
CA LYS A 312 3.64 -7.60 -1.06
C LYS A 312 3.83 -9.01 -1.58
N GLU A 313 5.03 -9.54 -1.39
CA GLU A 313 5.29 -10.96 -1.60
C GLU A 313 4.79 -11.77 -0.40
N ILE A 314 3.94 -12.77 -0.66
CA ILE A 314 3.46 -13.74 0.31
C ILE A 314 3.58 -15.13 -0.32
N ASP A 315 4.29 -16.05 0.33
CA ASP A 315 4.49 -17.43 -0.13
C ASP A 315 5.03 -17.53 -1.58
N GLY A 316 5.93 -16.62 -1.97
CA GLY A 316 6.53 -16.58 -3.30
C GLY A 316 5.63 -16.05 -4.40
N GLN A 317 4.48 -15.54 -4.05
CA GLN A 317 3.55 -14.86 -4.95
C GLN A 317 3.49 -13.37 -4.66
N MET A 318 3.41 -12.55 -5.70
CA MET A 318 3.19 -11.12 -5.58
C MET A 318 1.70 -10.83 -5.42
N ASN A 319 1.36 -10.13 -4.36
CA ASN A 319 -0.01 -9.78 -4.00
C ASN A 319 -0.19 -8.27 -4.08
N PHE A 320 -1.28 -7.83 -4.73
CA PHE A 320 -1.65 -6.42 -4.86
C PHE A 320 -3.01 -6.20 -4.19
N LEU A 321 -3.03 -5.36 -3.17
CA LEU A 321 -4.23 -4.93 -2.47
C LEU A 321 -4.54 -3.49 -2.89
N PHE A 322 -5.69 -3.27 -3.53
CA PHE A 322 -6.00 -1.99 -4.16
C PHE A 322 -7.50 -1.70 -4.19
N ALA A 323 -7.84 -0.43 -4.32
CA ALA A 323 -9.20 0.01 -4.62
C ALA A 323 -9.36 0.31 -6.11
N ARG A 324 -10.54 0.00 -6.65
CA ARG A 324 -11.01 0.55 -7.92
C ARG A 324 -12.14 1.54 -7.67
N ASN A 325 -12.27 2.51 -8.56
CA ASN A 325 -13.28 3.55 -8.45
C ASN A 325 -13.22 4.28 -7.10
N PHE A 326 -12.03 4.51 -6.58
CA PHE A 326 -11.78 5.04 -5.25
C PHE A 326 -12.62 6.29 -4.93
N LEU A 327 -12.80 7.19 -5.91
CA LEU A 327 -13.59 8.42 -5.74
C LEU A 327 -15.11 8.21 -5.80
N THR A 328 -15.60 7.00 -6.13
CA THR A 328 -17.02 6.73 -6.30
C THR A 328 -17.52 5.57 -5.46
N ASP A 329 -17.12 4.35 -5.79
CA ASP A 329 -17.66 3.12 -5.19
C ASP A 329 -16.63 2.39 -4.30
N CYS A 330 -15.35 2.73 -4.42
CA CYS A 330 -14.22 2.17 -3.66
C CYS A 330 -14.29 0.65 -3.48
N ASP A 331 -14.22 -0.07 -4.61
CA ASP A 331 -14.17 -1.54 -4.58
C ASP A 331 -12.78 -2.00 -4.12
N LEU A 332 -12.67 -2.57 -2.93
CA LEU A 332 -11.42 -3.19 -2.46
C LEU A 332 -11.20 -4.55 -3.16
N LEU A 333 -10.05 -4.74 -3.75
CA LEU A 333 -9.69 -5.93 -4.52
C LEU A 333 -8.33 -6.48 -4.09
N LEU A 334 -8.19 -7.81 -4.22
CA LEU A 334 -6.92 -8.52 -4.15
C LEU A 334 -6.60 -9.15 -5.51
N ARG A 335 -5.34 -9.06 -5.94
CA ARG A 335 -4.79 -9.80 -7.09
C ARG A 335 -3.49 -10.46 -6.69
N THR A 336 -3.38 -11.74 -7.02
CA THR A 336 -2.21 -12.55 -6.73
C THR A 336 -1.61 -13.05 -8.05
N MET A 337 -0.30 -12.94 -8.20
CA MET A 337 0.47 -13.34 -9.39
C MET A 337 1.72 -14.11 -8.97
N GLU A 338 2.25 -14.94 -9.85
CA GLU A 338 3.60 -15.48 -9.64
C GLU A 338 4.62 -14.32 -9.61
N LYS A 339 5.57 -14.37 -8.68
CA LYS A 339 6.59 -13.33 -8.55
C LYS A 339 7.39 -13.22 -9.87
N GLY A 340 7.45 -12.01 -10.41
CA GLY A 340 8.11 -11.71 -11.68
C GLY A 340 7.16 -11.60 -12.88
N ASP A 341 5.95 -12.15 -12.80
CA ASP A 341 4.95 -12.01 -13.87
C ASP A 341 4.39 -10.57 -13.94
N GLU A 342 4.43 -9.84 -12.83
CA GLU A 342 4.03 -8.43 -12.76
C GLU A 342 4.96 -7.51 -13.55
N MET A 343 6.13 -8.01 -13.98
CA MET A 343 7.20 -7.25 -14.64
C MET A 343 7.31 -7.57 -16.14
N GLN A 344 6.47 -8.41 -16.71
CA GLN A 344 6.49 -8.80 -18.13
C GLN A 344 5.69 -7.85 -19.00
#